data_78c3fd62243867624aceb768d65a70f3
#
_entry.id   78c3fd62243867624aceb768d65a70f3
#
_cell.length_a   1.000
_cell.length_b   1.000
_cell.length_c   1.000
_cell.angle_alpha   90.00
_cell.angle_beta   90.00
_cell.angle_gamma   90.00
#
_symmetry.space_group_name_H-M   'P 1'
#
loop_
_entity.id
_entity.type
_entity.pdbx_description
1 polymer ?
#
loop_
_entity_poly.entity_id
_entity_poly.type
_entity_poly.pdbx_seq_one_letter_code
_entity_poly.pdbx_strand_id
1 'polypeptide(L)'
;MNFNSNFKYNTHGPLAALLIGSAWLLAGCSGEPGNADIEKALAVNAAQGNVQMEQLSKGSSQAFMPQVHAARKLGCKPDTTAAFVCDVELDLTPPRGVRTRTNASLRFVKGSDGWSVSR
;
A
#
# COMPACT_ATOMS: atom_id res chain seq x y z
N MET A 1 -16.74 -55.08 -10.52
CA MET A 1 -16.51 -55.08 -9.12
C MET A 1 -15.24 -54.50 -8.68
N ASN A 2 -14.19 -54.78 -9.30
CA ASN A 2 -12.94 -54.19 -8.82
C ASN A 2 -12.68 -52.83 -9.31
N PHE A 3 -13.39 -52.39 -10.25
CA PHE A 3 -13.18 -51.04 -10.68
C PHE A 3 -13.50 -50.05 -9.62
N ASN A 4 -14.02 -50.46 -8.55
CA ASN A 4 -14.23 -49.54 -7.44
C ASN A 4 -12.98 -48.86 -7.00
N SER A 5 -11.89 -49.53 -7.09
CA SER A 5 -10.63 -48.95 -6.69
C SER A 5 -10.20 -47.80 -7.60
N ASN A 6 -10.77 -47.76 -8.76
CA ASN A 6 -10.39 -46.72 -9.70
C ASN A 6 -10.73 -45.33 -9.24
N PHE A 7 -11.75 -45.25 -8.45
CA PHE A 7 -12.15 -43.93 -7.95
C PHE A 7 -11.13 -43.28 -7.09
N LYS A 8 -10.33 -44.08 -6.48
CA LYS A 8 -9.29 -43.59 -5.61
C LYS A 8 -8.29 -42.72 -6.32
N TYR A 9 -8.07 -43.02 -7.55
CA TYR A 9 -7.10 -42.26 -8.33
C TYR A 9 -7.54 -40.84 -8.49
N ASN A 10 -8.81 -40.68 -8.66
CA ASN A 10 -9.35 -39.36 -8.94
C ASN A 10 -9.23 -38.43 -7.76
N THR A 11 -9.35 -39.00 -6.58
CA THR A 11 -9.30 -38.13 -5.39
C THR A 11 -7.92 -37.59 -5.14
N HIS A 12 -6.92 -38.29 -5.58
CA HIS A 12 -5.55 -37.81 -5.34
C HIS A 12 -5.23 -36.59 -6.18
N GLY A 13 -5.71 -36.56 -7.40
CA GLY A 13 -5.45 -35.44 -8.29
C GLY A 13 -6.00 -34.13 -7.79
N PRO A 14 -7.29 -34.05 -7.43
CA PRO A 14 -7.83 -32.79 -6.94
C PRO A 14 -7.19 -32.32 -5.62
N LEU A 15 -6.81 -33.25 -4.77
CA LEU A 15 -6.16 -32.88 -3.53
C LEU A 15 -4.80 -32.21 -3.77
N ALA A 16 -4.05 -32.75 -4.71
CA ALA A 16 -2.77 -32.15 -5.06
C ALA A 16 -2.94 -30.74 -5.61
N ALA A 17 -3.96 -30.53 -6.40
CA ALA A 17 -4.22 -29.20 -6.96
C ALA A 17 -4.53 -28.18 -5.87
N LEU A 18 -5.25 -28.59 -4.85
CA LEU A 18 -5.57 -27.70 -3.74
C LEU A 18 -4.32 -27.26 -2.97
N LEU A 19 -3.39 -28.17 -2.80
CA LEU A 19 -2.14 -27.87 -2.11
C LEU A 19 -1.31 -26.85 -2.89
N ILE A 20 -1.30 -26.98 -4.19
CA ILE A 20 -0.59 -26.02 -5.04
C ILE A 20 -1.19 -24.64 -4.90
N GLY A 21 -2.49 -24.56 -4.88
CA GLY A 21 -3.17 -23.28 -4.71
C GLY A 21 -2.78 -22.58 -3.40
N SER A 22 -2.67 -23.33 -2.34
CA SER A 22 -2.28 -22.76 -1.05
C SER A 22 -0.87 -22.16 -1.08
N ALA A 23 0.04 -22.80 -1.76
CA ALA A 23 1.40 -22.28 -1.88
C ALA A 23 1.46 -20.94 -2.60
N TRP A 24 0.60 -20.73 -3.56
CA TRP A 24 0.55 -19.45 -4.28
C TRP A 24 0.14 -18.30 -3.39
N LEU A 25 -0.80 -18.54 -2.48
CA LEU A 25 -1.22 -17.50 -1.56
C LEU A 25 -0.08 -17.07 -0.64
N LEU A 26 0.75 -17.98 -0.21
CA LEU A 26 1.89 -17.65 0.64
C LEU A 26 2.95 -16.86 -0.12
N ALA A 27 3.14 -17.15 -1.38
CA ALA A 27 4.14 -16.44 -2.20
C ALA A 27 3.78 -14.98 -2.44
N GLY A 28 2.50 -14.59 -2.30
CA GLY A 28 2.06 -13.23 -2.51
C GLY A 28 2.35 -12.26 -1.36
N CYS A 29 2.83 -12.75 -0.22
CA CYS A 29 3.08 -11.92 0.95
C CYS A 29 4.51 -11.40 0.94
N SER A 30 4.76 -10.26 0.29
CA SER A 30 6.09 -9.68 0.22
C SER A 30 6.46 -8.83 1.44
N GLY A 31 5.49 -8.37 2.20
CA GLY A 31 5.70 -7.55 3.38
C GLY A 31 5.84 -6.05 3.10
N GLU A 32 6.07 -5.63 1.87
CA GLU A 32 6.16 -4.21 1.54
C GLU A 32 4.77 -3.60 1.28
N PRO A 33 4.62 -2.27 1.42
CA PRO A 33 3.33 -1.63 1.13
C PRO A 33 3.02 -1.69 -0.37
N GLY A 34 1.75 -1.95 -0.69
CA GLY A 34 1.23 -1.86 -2.05
C GLY A 34 0.80 -0.45 -2.40
N ASN A 35 0.39 -0.23 -3.66
CA ASN A 35 -0.11 1.06 -4.09
C ASN A 35 -1.27 1.56 -3.21
N ALA A 36 -2.23 0.70 -2.92
CA ALA A 36 -3.37 1.07 -2.10
C ALA A 36 -2.95 1.47 -0.68
N ASP A 37 -1.98 0.78 -0.12
CA ASP A 37 -1.46 1.10 1.20
C ASP A 37 -0.78 2.46 1.22
N ILE A 38 -0.01 2.76 0.19
CA ILE A 38 0.68 4.04 0.03
C ILE A 38 -0.31 5.17 -0.12
N GLU A 39 -1.31 5.02 -0.98
CA GLU A 39 -2.34 6.03 -1.17
C GLU A 39 -3.10 6.30 0.12
N LYS A 40 -3.47 5.25 0.83
CA LYS A 40 -4.18 5.37 2.10
C LYS A 40 -3.31 6.07 3.16
N ALA A 41 -2.05 5.69 3.27
CA ALA A 41 -1.14 6.30 4.23
C ALA A 41 -0.94 7.80 3.94
N LEU A 42 -0.80 8.16 2.68
CA LEU A 42 -0.67 9.55 2.27
C LEU A 42 -1.96 10.34 2.54
N ALA A 43 -3.12 9.74 2.29
CA ALA A 43 -4.40 10.39 2.57
C ALA A 43 -4.57 10.66 4.06
N VAL A 44 -4.23 9.71 4.91
CA VAL A 44 -4.29 9.89 6.36
C VAL A 44 -3.32 10.97 6.81
N ASN A 45 -2.10 10.96 6.29
CA ASN A 45 -1.10 11.97 6.61
C ASN A 45 -1.55 13.36 6.19
N ALA A 46 -2.15 13.50 5.02
CA ALA A 46 -2.68 14.76 4.53
C ALA A 46 -3.84 15.24 5.40
N ALA A 47 -4.73 14.35 5.79
CA ALA A 47 -5.86 14.70 6.65
C ALA A 47 -5.40 15.19 8.02
N GLN A 48 -4.40 14.55 8.60
CA GLN A 48 -3.82 14.99 9.87
C GLN A 48 -3.16 16.34 9.74
N GLY A 49 -2.42 16.58 8.66
CA GLY A 49 -1.81 17.86 8.37
C GLY A 49 -2.85 18.95 8.20
N ASN A 50 -3.96 18.67 7.53
CA ASN A 50 -5.05 19.62 7.35
C ASN A 50 -5.68 20.02 8.68
N VAL A 51 -5.93 19.06 9.55
CA VAL A 51 -6.51 19.34 10.88
C VAL A 51 -5.59 20.26 11.68
N GLN A 52 -4.31 19.97 11.71
CA GLN A 52 -3.34 20.80 12.42
C GLN A 52 -3.27 22.23 11.85
N MET A 53 -3.23 22.33 10.52
CA MET A 53 -3.14 23.61 9.85
C MET A 53 -4.41 24.42 10.02
N GLU A 54 -5.57 23.76 10.02
CA GLU A 54 -6.84 24.44 10.24
C GLU A 54 -6.94 25.05 11.63
N GLN A 55 -6.41 24.35 12.63
CA GLN A 55 -6.36 24.90 13.98
C GLN A 55 -5.46 26.15 14.07
N LEU A 56 -4.38 26.17 13.30
CA LEU A 56 -3.46 27.31 13.30
C LEU A 56 -3.93 28.47 12.44
N SER A 57 -4.59 28.19 11.31
CA SER A 57 -4.96 29.18 10.31
C SER A 57 -6.43 29.60 10.35
N LYS A 58 -7.21 29.04 11.27
CA LYS A 58 -8.63 29.36 11.46
C LYS A 58 -9.47 29.19 10.19
N GLY A 59 -9.30 28.06 9.52
CA GLY A 59 -10.12 27.68 8.39
C GLY A 59 -9.56 27.99 7.02
N SER A 60 -8.39 28.61 6.92
CA SER A 60 -7.75 28.88 5.63
C SER A 60 -6.68 27.86 5.24
N SER A 61 -6.72 26.68 5.82
CA SER A 61 -5.70 25.64 5.63
C SER A 61 -5.54 25.18 4.18
N GLN A 62 -6.62 25.13 3.43
CA GLN A 62 -6.58 24.62 2.06
C GLN A 62 -5.72 25.49 1.13
N ALA A 63 -5.54 26.76 1.44
CA ALA A 63 -4.71 27.64 0.64
C ALA A 63 -3.21 27.32 0.76
N PHE A 64 -2.83 26.59 1.79
CA PHE A 64 -1.41 26.32 2.11
C PHE A 64 -1.02 24.86 1.98
N MET A 65 -1.96 23.98 1.65
CA MET A 65 -1.69 22.53 1.56
C MET A 65 -1.69 22.07 0.12
N PRO A 66 -0.73 21.23 -0.26
CA PRO A 66 -0.78 20.60 -1.57
C PRO A 66 -1.91 19.59 -1.62
N GLN A 67 -2.50 19.41 -2.80
CA GLN A 67 -3.51 18.40 -3.05
C GLN A 67 -2.86 17.23 -3.78
N VAL A 68 -2.88 16.05 -3.17
CA VAL A 68 -2.40 14.82 -3.79
C VAL A 68 -3.57 14.15 -4.50
N HIS A 69 -3.46 13.98 -5.81
CA HIS A 69 -4.49 13.36 -6.63
C HIS A 69 -4.29 11.87 -6.76
N ALA A 70 -3.04 11.44 -6.85
CA ALA A 70 -2.69 10.04 -6.99
C ALA A 70 -1.25 9.82 -6.55
N ALA A 71 -0.97 8.59 -6.15
CA ALA A 71 0.38 8.16 -5.81
C ALA A 71 0.63 6.79 -6.41
N ARG A 72 1.80 6.60 -7.02
CA ARG A 72 2.17 5.34 -7.63
C ARG A 72 3.52 4.88 -7.09
N LYS A 73 3.54 3.64 -6.61
CA LYS A 73 4.76 3.02 -6.11
C LYS A 73 5.71 2.73 -7.29
N LEU A 74 6.94 3.19 -7.18
CA LEU A 74 8.00 2.88 -8.14
C LEU A 74 8.87 1.73 -7.64
N GLY A 75 9.15 1.68 -6.35
CA GLY A 75 9.90 0.60 -5.74
C GLY A 75 10.12 0.87 -4.27
N CYS A 76 10.34 -0.18 -3.49
CA CYS A 76 10.57 -0.09 -2.06
C CYS A 76 11.82 -0.86 -1.66
N LYS A 77 12.49 -0.38 -0.61
CA LYS A 77 13.60 -1.05 0.03
C LYS A 77 13.30 -1.21 1.52
N PRO A 78 13.59 -2.38 2.10
CA PRO A 78 13.42 -2.53 3.54
C PRO A 78 14.40 -1.64 4.30
N ASP A 79 13.90 -0.97 5.32
CA ASP A 79 14.72 -0.13 6.20
C ASP A 79 14.91 -0.80 7.56
N THR A 80 13.78 -1.23 8.15
CA THR A 80 13.78 -2.04 9.36
C THR A 80 12.78 -3.18 9.20
N THR A 81 12.59 -3.99 10.24
CA THR A 81 11.65 -5.12 10.21
C THR A 81 10.23 -4.70 9.83
N ALA A 82 9.83 -3.48 10.22
CA ALA A 82 8.47 -3.00 10.01
C ALA A 82 8.43 -1.71 9.17
N ALA A 83 9.51 -1.32 8.53
CA ALA A 83 9.58 -0.08 7.78
C ALA A 83 10.24 -0.28 6.41
N PHE A 84 9.74 0.47 5.44
CA PHE A 84 10.25 0.48 4.06
C PHE A 84 10.41 1.91 3.60
N VAL A 85 11.48 2.17 2.84
CA VAL A 85 11.63 3.43 2.10
C VAL A 85 11.20 3.15 0.67
N CYS A 86 10.18 3.87 0.23
CA CYS A 86 9.60 3.69 -1.10
C CYS A 86 9.78 4.94 -1.95
N ASP A 87 10.19 4.73 -3.19
CA ASP A 87 10.12 5.77 -4.21
C ASP A 87 8.71 5.78 -4.78
N VAL A 88 8.11 6.94 -4.80
CA VAL A 88 6.71 7.14 -5.17
C VAL A 88 6.61 8.29 -6.16
N GLU A 89 5.87 8.09 -7.24
CA GLU A 89 5.48 9.18 -8.13
C GLU A 89 4.19 9.79 -7.60
N LEU A 90 4.23 11.08 -7.34
CA LEU A 90 3.10 11.83 -6.84
C LEU A 90 2.52 12.72 -7.93
N ASP A 91 1.22 12.62 -8.13
CA ASP A 91 0.46 13.54 -8.96
C ASP A 91 -0.22 14.52 -8.00
N LEU A 92 0.25 15.74 -7.97
CA LEU A 92 -0.19 16.72 -7.00
C LEU A 92 -0.30 18.12 -7.57
N THR A 93 -1.11 18.93 -6.90
CA THR A 93 -1.18 20.36 -7.14
C THR A 93 -0.60 21.08 -5.92
N PRO A 94 0.55 21.76 -6.07
CA PRO A 94 1.14 22.50 -4.96
C PRO A 94 0.31 23.73 -4.63
N PRO A 95 0.46 24.31 -3.44
CA PRO A 95 -0.21 25.56 -3.11
C PRO A 95 0.21 26.65 -4.11
N ARG A 96 -0.78 27.28 -4.73
CA ARG A 96 -0.55 28.33 -5.74
C ARG A 96 0.25 27.89 -6.95
N GLY A 97 0.28 26.59 -7.21
CA GLY A 97 1.01 26.04 -8.36
C GLY A 97 0.11 25.29 -9.31
N VAL A 98 0.72 24.74 -10.32
CA VAL A 98 0.06 23.97 -11.35
C VAL A 98 0.20 22.49 -11.02
N ARG A 99 -0.83 21.68 -11.32
CA ARG A 99 -0.78 20.24 -11.17
C ARG A 99 0.43 19.65 -11.86
N THR A 100 1.20 18.87 -11.16
CA THR A 100 2.45 18.31 -11.66
C THR A 100 2.68 16.92 -11.11
N ARG A 101 3.57 16.19 -11.74
CA ARG A 101 4.06 14.89 -11.25
C ARG A 101 5.48 15.05 -10.77
N THR A 102 5.76 14.49 -9.62
CA THR A 102 7.08 14.53 -9.02
C THR A 102 7.36 13.23 -8.29
N ASN A 103 8.63 12.90 -8.13
CA ASN A 103 9.05 11.72 -7.40
C ASN A 103 9.49 12.11 -6.00
N ALA A 104 9.15 11.27 -5.05
CA ALA A 104 9.55 11.47 -3.67
C ALA A 104 9.97 10.12 -3.07
N SER A 105 10.94 10.18 -2.18
CA SER A 105 11.35 9.01 -1.40
C SER A 105 10.75 9.16 0.00
N LEU A 106 9.88 8.23 0.38
CA LEU A 106 9.11 8.32 1.61
C LEU A 106 9.29 7.05 2.43
N ARG A 107 9.32 7.20 3.75
CA ARG A 107 9.41 6.08 4.67
C ARG A 107 8.04 5.70 5.17
N PHE A 108 7.69 4.44 5.02
CA PHE A 108 6.42 3.88 5.49
C PHE A 108 6.68 2.88 6.60
N VAL A 109 5.89 2.99 7.66
CA VAL A 109 5.99 2.11 8.82
C VAL A 109 4.69 1.35 8.97
N LYS A 110 4.78 0.04 9.17
CA LYS A 110 3.62 -0.80 9.41
C LYS A 110 3.28 -0.81 10.89
N GLY A 111 2.06 -0.38 11.20
CA GLY A 111 1.52 -0.41 12.55
C GLY A 111 0.32 -1.35 12.64
N SER A 112 -0.35 -1.35 13.79
CA SER A 112 -1.54 -2.16 14.03
C SER A 112 -2.70 -1.77 13.11
N ASP A 113 -2.79 -0.51 12.74
CA ASP A 113 -3.88 0.02 11.91
C ASP A 113 -3.51 0.11 10.42
N GLY A 114 -2.38 -0.43 10.04
CA GLY A 114 -1.89 -0.41 8.67
C GLY A 114 -0.64 0.43 8.52
N TRP A 115 -0.41 0.91 7.32
CA TRP A 115 0.79 1.67 6.98
C TRP A 115 0.62 3.15 7.28
N SER A 116 1.69 3.79 7.73
CA SER A 116 1.74 5.23 7.96
C SER A 116 3.04 5.81 7.41
N VAL A 117 2.99 7.09 7.04
CA VAL A 117 4.17 7.82 6.60
C VAL A 117 4.95 8.26 7.83
N SER A 118 6.23 7.95 7.86
CA SER A 118 7.15 8.37 8.92
C SER A 118 8.04 9.50 8.41
N ARG A 119 8.33 10.43 9.26
CA ARG A 119 9.27 11.53 8.99
C ARG A 119 10.61 11.27 9.64
#